data_3c3bfe15837069f95b42d252dc496bdb
#
_entry.id   3c3bfe15837069f95b42d252dc496bdb
#
_cell.length_a   1.000
_cell.length_b   1.000
_cell.length_c   1.000
_cell.angle_alpha   90.00
_cell.angle_beta   90.00
_cell.angle_gamma   90.00
#
_symmetry.space_group_name_H-M   'P 1'
#
loop_
_entity.id
_entity.type
_entity.pdbx_description
1 polymer ?
#
loop_
_entity_poly.entity_id
_entity_poly.type
_entity_poly.pdbx_seq_one_letter_code
_entity_poly.pdbx_strand_id
1 'polypeptide(L)'
;MAEVIVAADGTTTVGHYKLGRDLGKGTFGKVKVGTHTLTGEKVAIKVLEKDKIIDVNDVDRVAREIKILKIVRHPVVVQLYEIVETQKELYLIMEYARGGELFEYIVNRKRVREKEAAKFLLQLISGIEYLHRLGICHRDLKPENLLMDDYNNIKIVDFGLSNTYRPG
;
A
#
# COMPACT_ATOMS: atom_id res chain seq x y z
N MET A 1 -13.74 6.26 17.55
CA MET A 1 -13.65 5.12 16.62
C MET A 1 -14.70 5.32 15.54
N ALA A 2 -14.36 5.07 14.29
CA ALA A 2 -15.31 5.17 13.20
C ALA A 2 -16.26 3.96 13.19
N GLU A 3 -17.48 4.17 12.69
CA GLU A 3 -18.43 3.08 12.49
C GLU A 3 -18.36 2.54 11.07
N VAL A 4 -18.63 1.24 10.93
CA VAL A 4 -18.83 0.59 9.64
C VAL A 4 -20.33 0.62 9.36
N ILE A 5 -20.74 1.29 8.29
CA ILE A 5 -22.13 1.41 7.88
C ILE A 5 -22.34 0.50 6.68
N VAL A 6 -23.31 -0.42 6.80
CA VAL A 6 -23.77 -1.24 5.68
C VAL A 6 -25.14 -0.74 5.25
N ALA A 7 -25.22 -0.18 4.05
CA ALA A 7 -26.47 0.30 3.49
C ALA A 7 -27.36 -0.85 3.00
N ALA A 8 -28.65 -0.57 2.76
CA ALA A 8 -29.63 -1.56 2.31
C ALA A 8 -29.27 -2.21 0.95
N ASP A 9 -28.50 -1.51 0.12
CA ASP A 9 -27.99 -2.02 -1.17
C ASP A 9 -26.72 -2.88 -1.05
N GLY A 10 -26.30 -3.21 0.19
CA GLY A 10 -25.09 -3.97 0.46
C GLY A 10 -23.78 -3.16 0.42
N THR A 11 -23.87 -1.85 0.16
CA THR A 11 -22.71 -0.97 0.17
C THR A 11 -22.17 -0.82 1.59
N THR A 12 -20.86 -1.06 1.76
CA THR A 12 -20.16 -0.85 3.03
C THR A 12 -19.37 0.45 2.98
N THR A 13 -19.54 1.30 3.97
CA THR A 13 -18.82 2.57 4.14
C THR A 13 -18.09 2.59 5.48
N VAL A 14 -16.85 3.08 5.48
CA VAL A 14 -16.02 3.27 6.68
C VAL A 14 -15.50 4.70 6.65
N GLY A 15 -15.86 5.49 7.66
CA GLY A 15 -15.59 6.93 7.64
C GLY A 15 -16.16 7.57 6.36
N HIS A 16 -15.29 8.22 5.60
CA HIS A 16 -15.65 8.86 4.32
C HIS A 16 -15.37 7.98 3.09
N TYR A 17 -15.22 6.65 3.25
CA TYR A 17 -14.84 5.77 2.16
C TYR A 17 -15.84 4.65 1.93
N LYS A 18 -16.36 4.59 0.72
CA LYS A 18 -17.17 3.48 0.21
C LYS A 18 -16.22 2.35 -0.20
N LEU A 19 -16.36 1.17 0.41
CA LEU A 19 -15.56 -0.01 0.08
C LEU A 19 -16.03 -0.63 -1.24
N GLY A 20 -15.09 -0.99 -2.09
CA GLY A 20 -15.33 -1.63 -3.37
C GLY A 20 -14.76 -3.06 -3.43
N ARG A 21 -14.41 -3.49 -4.64
CA ARG A 21 -13.88 -4.84 -4.91
C ARG A 21 -12.54 -5.09 -4.22
N ASP A 22 -12.25 -6.37 -3.97
CA ASP A 22 -10.96 -6.79 -3.48
C ASP A 22 -9.89 -6.59 -4.57
N LEU A 23 -8.71 -6.09 -4.16
CA LEU A 23 -7.50 -5.98 -4.96
C LEU A 23 -6.54 -7.13 -4.68
N GLY A 24 -6.51 -7.62 -3.43
CA GLY A 24 -5.63 -8.68 -2.99
C GLY A 24 -5.90 -9.10 -1.56
N LYS A 25 -5.17 -10.13 -1.12
CA LYS A 25 -5.19 -10.61 0.26
C LYS A 25 -3.82 -10.39 0.88
N GLY A 26 -3.79 -9.92 2.11
CA GLY A 26 -2.60 -9.82 2.96
C GLY A 26 -2.65 -10.81 4.11
N THR A 27 -1.58 -10.88 4.89
CA THR A 27 -1.46 -11.79 6.05
C THR A 27 -2.56 -11.54 7.09
N PHE A 28 -2.88 -10.27 7.36
CA PHE A 28 -3.82 -9.87 8.41
C PHE A 28 -5.18 -9.39 7.89
N GLY A 29 -5.44 -9.53 6.58
CA GLY A 29 -6.71 -9.07 6.01
C GLY A 29 -6.67 -8.94 4.49
N LYS A 30 -7.33 -7.93 3.97
CA LYS A 30 -7.54 -7.73 2.53
C LYS A 30 -7.15 -6.32 2.11
N VAL A 31 -6.86 -6.15 0.83
CA VAL A 31 -6.76 -4.84 0.19
C VAL A 31 -7.95 -4.66 -0.75
N LYS A 32 -8.64 -3.54 -0.62
CA LYS A 32 -9.83 -3.18 -1.42
C LYS A 32 -9.63 -1.86 -2.15
N VAL A 33 -10.33 -1.69 -3.25
CA VAL A 33 -10.54 -0.34 -3.80
C VAL A 33 -11.53 0.39 -2.90
N GLY A 34 -11.23 1.64 -2.56
CA GLY A 34 -12.18 2.55 -1.93
C GLY A 34 -12.52 3.72 -2.84
N THR A 35 -13.61 4.39 -2.53
CA THR A 35 -13.99 5.65 -3.15
C THR A 35 -14.31 6.66 -2.06
N HIS A 36 -13.61 7.78 -2.03
CA HIS A 36 -13.91 8.86 -1.10
C HIS A 36 -15.28 9.46 -1.43
N THR A 37 -16.18 9.49 -0.47
CA THR A 37 -17.61 9.79 -0.71
C THR A 37 -17.87 11.23 -1.18
N LEU A 38 -17.01 12.18 -0.76
CA LEU A 38 -17.19 13.60 -1.11
C LEU A 38 -16.47 13.98 -2.41
N THR A 39 -15.26 13.45 -2.65
CA THR A 39 -14.45 13.83 -3.82
C THR A 39 -14.58 12.87 -4.98
N GLY A 40 -15.07 11.64 -4.75
CA GLY A 40 -15.08 10.57 -5.75
C GLY A 40 -13.70 9.94 -6.02
N GLU A 41 -12.65 10.39 -5.33
CA GLU A 41 -11.30 9.90 -5.52
C GLU A 41 -11.17 8.42 -5.14
N LYS A 42 -10.43 7.67 -5.97
CA LYS A 42 -10.15 6.25 -5.71
C LYS A 42 -8.93 6.12 -4.82
N VAL A 43 -9.04 5.20 -3.85
CA VAL A 43 -7.99 4.87 -2.90
C VAL A 43 -7.80 3.36 -2.82
N ALA A 44 -6.65 2.91 -2.33
CA ALA A 44 -6.44 1.54 -1.89
C ALA A 44 -6.63 1.49 -0.38
N ILE A 45 -7.40 0.53 0.10
CA ILE A 45 -7.71 0.36 1.52
C ILE A 45 -7.21 -0.99 1.98
N LYS A 46 -6.14 -1.00 2.78
CA LYS A 46 -5.66 -2.21 3.46
C LYS A 46 -6.44 -2.37 4.75
N VAL A 47 -7.24 -3.43 4.82
CA VAL A 47 -8.05 -3.79 5.99
C VAL A 47 -7.27 -4.78 6.83
N LEU A 48 -7.02 -4.46 8.08
CA LEU A 48 -6.34 -5.32 9.04
C LEU A 48 -7.34 -5.73 10.12
N GLU A 49 -7.60 -7.02 10.23
CA GLU A 49 -8.50 -7.60 11.23
C GLU A 49 -7.74 -7.75 12.55
N LYS A 50 -8.19 -7.05 13.60
CA LYS A 50 -7.49 -7.00 14.90
C LYS A 50 -7.41 -8.35 15.61
N ASP A 51 -8.40 -9.21 15.39
CA ASP A 51 -8.44 -10.57 15.92
C ASP A 51 -7.41 -11.52 15.29
N LYS A 52 -6.85 -11.15 14.13
CA LYS A 52 -5.74 -11.87 13.49
C LYS A 52 -4.35 -11.38 13.90
N ILE A 53 -4.28 -10.27 14.63
CA ILE A 53 -3.04 -9.66 15.11
C ILE A 53 -2.92 -9.96 16.62
N ILE A 54 -2.63 -11.22 16.96
CA ILE A 54 -2.67 -11.69 18.35
C ILE A 54 -1.26 -11.80 18.93
N ASP A 55 -0.31 -12.27 18.13
CA ASP A 55 1.08 -12.44 18.55
C ASP A 55 1.76 -11.07 18.71
N VAL A 56 2.60 -10.93 19.75
CA VAL A 56 3.38 -9.72 20.01
C VAL A 56 4.23 -9.32 18.80
N ASN A 57 4.82 -10.30 18.10
CA ASN A 57 5.59 -10.05 16.89
C ASN A 57 4.74 -9.46 15.76
N ASP A 58 3.48 -9.90 15.62
CA ASP A 58 2.55 -9.38 14.62
C ASP A 58 2.10 -7.97 14.96
N VAL A 59 1.86 -7.68 16.24
CA VAL A 59 1.57 -6.32 16.72
C VAL A 59 2.74 -5.39 16.41
N ASP A 60 3.97 -5.78 16.73
CA ASP A 60 5.18 -5.00 16.46
C ASP A 60 5.40 -4.80 14.95
N ARG A 61 5.13 -5.82 14.15
CA ARG A 61 5.23 -5.77 12.70
C ARG A 61 4.26 -4.77 12.10
N VAL A 62 2.99 -4.83 12.48
CA VAL A 62 1.94 -3.91 12.02
C VAL A 62 2.24 -2.49 12.49
N ALA A 63 2.60 -2.30 13.76
CA ALA A 63 2.96 -0.99 14.31
C ALA A 63 4.15 -0.37 13.56
N ARG A 64 5.16 -1.17 13.21
CA ARG A 64 6.34 -0.73 12.45
C ARG A 64 5.96 -0.34 11.02
N GLU A 65 5.16 -1.16 10.32
CA GLU A 65 4.66 -0.85 8.98
C GLU A 65 3.92 0.51 8.97
N ILE A 66 3.01 0.70 9.91
CA ILE A 66 2.25 1.95 10.07
C ILE A 66 3.19 3.14 10.34
N LYS A 67 4.15 2.96 11.23
CA LYS A 67 5.13 4.01 11.56
C LYS A 67 5.93 4.44 10.34
N ILE A 68 6.37 3.48 9.53
CA ILE A 68 7.10 3.74 8.29
C ILE A 68 6.20 4.49 7.30
N LEU A 69 5.00 3.97 7.03
CA LEU A 69 4.05 4.60 6.09
C LEU A 69 3.66 6.02 6.48
N LYS A 70 3.64 6.35 7.77
CA LYS A 70 3.34 7.70 8.26
C LYS A 70 4.41 8.73 7.94
N ILE A 71 5.67 8.34 7.83
CA ILE A 71 6.80 9.27 7.65
C ILE A 71 7.29 9.35 6.21
N VAL A 72 7.01 8.33 5.40
CA VAL A 72 7.49 8.27 4.01
C VAL A 72 6.68 9.19 3.12
N ARG A 73 7.38 10.04 2.33
CA ARG A 73 6.81 10.96 1.34
C ARG A 73 7.72 11.00 0.12
N HIS A 74 7.40 10.22 -0.91
CA HIS A 74 8.21 10.17 -2.14
C HIS A 74 7.35 9.77 -3.34
N PRO A 75 7.55 10.35 -4.55
CA PRO A 75 6.74 10.04 -5.73
C PRO A 75 6.71 8.56 -6.12
N VAL A 76 7.76 7.81 -5.81
CA VAL A 76 7.93 6.38 -6.13
C VAL A 76 7.53 5.47 -4.97
N VAL A 77 7.02 6.00 -3.88
CA VAL A 77 6.55 5.22 -2.73
C VAL A 77 5.07 5.49 -2.50
N VAL A 78 4.30 4.43 -2.27
CA VAL A 78 2.88 4.55 -1.95
C VAL A 78 2.67 5.48 -0.76
N GLN A 79 1.71 6.40 -0.90
CA GLN A 79 1.37 7.37 0.12
C GLN A 79 0.28 6.83 1.02
N LEU A 80 0.47 6.89 2.34
CA LEU A 80 -0.60 6.73 3.32
C LEU A 80 -1.31 8.09 3.49
N TYR A 81 -2.63 8.12 3.30
CA TYR A 81 -3.44 9.32 3.49
C TYR A 81 -3.94 9.44 4.91
N GLU A 82 -4.63 8.42 5.39
CA GLU A 82 -5.13 8.37 6.76
C GLU A 82 -5.33 6.93 7.26
N ILE A 83 -5.61 6.80 8.53
CA ILE A 83 -5.94 5.54 9.19
C ILE A 83 -7.30 5.70 9.84
N VAL A 84 -8.23 4.81 9.49
CA VAL A 84 -9.54 4.75 10.11
C VAL A 84 -9.60 3.53 11.01
N GLU A 85 -9.92 3.72 12.26
CA GLU A 85 -9.97 2.66 13.27
C GLU A 85 -11.40 2.40 13.72
N THR A 86 -11.78 1.11 13.72
CA THR A 86 -13.03 0.60 14.27
C THR A 86 -12.75 -0.33 15.44
N GLN A 87 -13.79 -0.86 16.06
CA GLN A 87 -13.64 -1.82 17.15
C GLN A 87 -12.92 -3.10 16.72
N LYS A 88 -13.18 -3.59 15.48
CA LYS A 88 -12.67 -4.88 14.97
C LYS A 88 -11.53 -4.77 13.99
N GLU A 89 -11.41 -3.67 13.29
CA GLU A 89 -10.53 -3.53 12.12
C GLU A 89 -9.79 -2.20 12.12
N LEU A 90 -8.64 -2.21 11.45
CA LEU A 90 -7.85 -1.03 11.14
C LEU A 90 -7.79 -0.88 9.62
N TYR A 91 -8.14 0.28 9.10
CA TYR A 91 -8.18 0.59 7.69
C TYR A 91 -7.07 1.59 7.35
N LEU A 92 -6.11 1.18 6.57
CA LEU A 92 -5.06 2.06 6.06
C LEU A 92 -5.50 2.57 4.69
N ILE A 93 -5.80 3.84 4.60
CA ILE A 93 -6.23 4.50 3.37
C ILE A 93 -5.01 5.02 2.64
N MET A 94 -4.76 4.50 1.46
CA MET A 94 -3.53 4.72 0.72
C MET A 94 -3.80 5.15 -0.72
N GLU A 95 -2.79 5.71 -1.35
CA GLU A 95 -2.74 5.96 -2.77
C GLU A 95 -3.10 4.72 -3.58
N TYR A 96 -3.96 4.88 -4.60
CA TYR A 96 -4.34 3.80 -5.49
C TYR A 96 -3.56 3.86 -6.80
N ALA A 97 -2.64 2.92 -6.99
CA ALA A 97 -1.89 2.73 -8.22
C ALA A 97 -2.73 1.91 -9.22
N ARG A 98 -3.34 2.58 -10.21
CA ARG A 98 -4.33 1.97 -11.13
C ARG A 98 -3.73 1.07 -12.19
N GLY A 99 -2.44 1.21 -12.47
CA GLY A 99 -1.73 0.45 -13.52
C GLY A 99 -1.45 -1.01 -13.18
N GLY A 100 -1.81 -1.47 -11.95
CA GLY A 100 -1.59 -2.84 -11.51
C GLY A 100 -0.13 -3.14 -11.15
N GLU A 101 0.23 -4.41 -11.11
CA GLU A 101 1.57 -4.86 -10.75
C GLU A 101 2.55 -4.76 -11.93
N LEU A 102 3.77 -4.32 -11.66
CA LEU A 102 4.86 -4.34 -12.66
C LEU A 102 5.12 -5.76 -13.17
N PHE A 103 4.96 -6.77 -12.32
CA PHE A 103 5.08 -8.18 -12.71
C PHE A 103 4.11 -8.52 -13.85
N GLU A 104 2.81 -8.25 -13.68
CA GLU A 104 1.80 -8.49 -14.71
C GLU A 104 2.06 -7.69 -15.99
N TYR A 105 2.51 -6.44 -15.83
CA TYR A 105 2.89 -5.60 -16.96
C TYR A 105 3.99 -6.23 -17.81
N ILE A 106 5.04 -6.79 -17.18
CA ILE A 106 6.15 -7.47 -17.86
C ILE A 106 5.67 -8.76 -18.52
N VAL A 107 4.90 -9.58 -17.82
CA VAL A 107 4.38 -10.87 -18.30
C VAL A 107 3.49 -10.66 -19.53
N ASN A 108 2.55 -9.72 -19.48
CA ASN A 108 1.61 -9.44 -20.56
C ASN A 108 2.30 -8.93 -21.83
N ARG A 109 3.41 -8.21 -21.68
CA ARG A 109 4.21 -7.71 -22.81
C ARG A 109 5.30 -8.67 -23.27
N LYS A 110 5.51 -9.78 -22.56
CA LYS A 110 6.58 -10.78 -22.76
C LYS A 110 7.99 -10.22 -22.57
N ARG A 111 8.20 -8.95 -22.88
CA ARG A 111 9.46 -8.21 -22.68
C ARG A 111 9.19 -6.72 -22.51
N VAL A 112 10.07 -6.05 -21.82
CA VAL A 112 10.12 -4.59 -21.66
C VAL A 112 11.31 -4.07 -22.48
N ARG A 113 11.14 -2.95 -23.16
CA ARG A 113 12.25 -2.31 -23.90
C ARG A 113 13.29 -1.79 -22.92
N GLU A 114 14.57 -1.83 -23.27
CA GLU A 114 15.67 -1.38 -22.42
C GLU A 114 15.48 0.05 -21.89
N LYS A 115 15.04 0.97 -22.73
CA LYS A 115 14.75 2.36 -22.34
C LYS A 115 13.67 2.46 -21.24
N GLU A 116 12.66 1.62 -21.34
CA GLU A 116 11.57 1.56 -20.36
C GLU A 116 12.02 0.88 -19.07
N ALA A 117 12.78 -0.21 -19.18
CA ALA A 117 13.39 -0.88 -18.04
C ALA A 117 14.35 0.06 -17.27
N ALA A 118 15.16 0.84 -18.01
CA ALA A 118 16.04 1.85 -17.41
C ALA A 118 15.24 2.93 -16.64
N LYS A 119 14.07 3.38 -17.18
CA LYS A 119 13.18 4.30 -16.46
C LYS A 119 12.73 3.69 -15.14
N PHE A 120 12.23 2.46 -15.15
CA PHE A 120 11.78 1.78 -13.94
C PHE A 120 12.89 1.61 -12.93
N LEU A 121 14.08 1.20 -13.39
CA LEU A 121 15.25 1.05 -12.52
C LEU A 121 15.66 2.37 -11.86
N LEU A 122 15.72 3.45 -12.61
CA LEU A 122 16.06 4.78 -12.07
C LEU A 122 15.04 5.25 -11.04
N GLN A 123 13.75 5.04 -11.28
CA GLN A 123 12.70 5.35 -10.31
C GLN A 123 12.86 4.51 -9.05
N LEU A 124 13.11 3.19 -9.20
CA LEU A 124 13.31 2.29 -8.08
C LEU A 124 14.52 2.72 -7.22
N ILE A 125 15.65 3.02 -7.85
CA ILE A 125 16.86 3.50 -7.16
C ILE A 125 16.57 4.78 -6.39
N SER A 126 15.85 5.74 -6.99
CA SER A 126 15.47 6.99 -6.32
C SER A 126 14.61 6.73 -5.07
N GLY A 127 13.63 5.83 -5.17
CA GLY A 127 12.80 5.44 -4.02
C GLY A 127 13.59 4.74 -2.92
N ILE A 128 14.51 3.82 -3.29
CA ILE A 128 15.37 3.09 -2.34
C ILE A 128 16.33 4.06 -1.66
N GLU A 129 16.99 4.95 -2.41
CA GLU A 129 17.88 5.97 -1.85
C GLU A 129 17.14 6.81 -0.80
N TYR A 130 15.95 7.26 -1.11
CA TYR A 130 15.12 8.01 -0.18
C TYR A 130 14.82 7.22 1.11
N LEU A 131 14.40 5.95 0.99
CA LEU A 131 14.14 5.09 2.14
C LEU A 131 15.41 4.89 2.99
N HIS A 132 16.55 4.64 2.35
CA HIS A 132 17.82 4.43 3.04
C HIS A 132 18.29 5.71 3.77
N ARG A 133 18.08 6.89 3.22
CA ARG A 133 18.33 8.15 3.92
C ARG A 133 17.51 8.32 5.20
N LEU A 134 16.30 7.74 5.23
CA LEU A 134 15.45 7.68 6.43
C LEU A 134 15.83 6.54 7.38
N GLY A 135 16.86 5.75 7.06
CA GLY A 135 17.23 4.56 7.82
C GLY A 135 16.22 3.42 7.69
N ILE A 136 15.52 3.30 6.57
CA ILE A 136 14.51 2.29 6.30
C ILE A 136 15.02 1.31 5.25
N CYS A 137 15.06 0.01 5.58
CA CYS A 137 15.26 -1.09 4.63
C CYS A 137 13.92 -1.74 4.31
N HIS A 138 13.56 -1.85 3.03
CA HIS A 138 12.32 -2.46 2.60
C HIS A 138 12.29 -3.98 2.81
N ARG A 139 13.34 -4.68 2.42
CA ARG A 139 13.64 -6.12 2.61
C ARG A 139 12.75 -7.11 1.84
N ASP A 140 11.81 -6.64 1.04
CA ASP A 140 10.95 -7.49 0.18
C ASP A 140 10.72 -6.85 -1.19
N LEU A 141 11.79 -6.29 -1.79
CA LEU A 141 11.70 -5.73 -3.14
C LEU A 141 11.64 -6.85 -4.18
N LYS A 142 10.53 -6.88 -4.88
CA LYS A 142 10.24 -7.82 -5.98
C LYS A 142 9.21 -7.18 -6.92
N PRO A 143 9.08 -7.64 -8.17
CA PRO A 143 8.16 -7.04 -9.15
C PRO A 143 6.69 -7.00 -8.69
N GLU A 144 6.26 -7.92 -7.82
CA GLU A 144 4.92 -7.98 -7.23
C GLU A 144 4.67 -6.85 -6.22
N ASN A 145 5.73 -6.34 -5.58
CA ASN A 145 5.68 -5.21 -4.65
C ASN A 145 5.99 -3.87 -5.32
N LEU A 146 5.96 -3.83 -6.65
CA LEU A 146 6.07 -2.63 -7.46
C LEU A 146 4.78 -2.48 -8.26
N LEU A 147 3.96 -1.50 -7.89
CA LEU A 147 2.76 -1.15 -8.64
C LEU A 147 3.07 -0.06 -9.66
N MET A 148 2.14 0.18 -10.56
CA MET A 148 2.23 1.21 -11.58
C MET A 148 1.07 2.19 -11.46
N ASP A 149 1.34 3.46 -11.69
CA ASP A 149 0.32 4.49 -11.84
C ASP A 149 -0.20 4.56 -13.29
N ASP A 150 -1.15 5.46 -13.55
CA ASP A 150 -1.74 5.69 -14.88
C ASP A 150 -0.73 6.20 -15.92
N TYR A 151 0.45 6.67 -15.49
CA TYR A 151 1.52 7.22 -16.35
C TYR A 151 2.70 6.26 -16.51
N ASN A 152 2.55 5.00 -16.11
CA ASN A 152 3.61 4.00 -16.08
C ASN A 152 4.82 4.43 -15.25
N ASN A 153 4.58 5.06 -14.10
CA ASN A 153 5.58 5.24 -13.06
C ASN A 153 5.39 4.17 -12.00
N ILE A 154 6.50 3.71 -11.40
CA ILE A 154 6.43 2.70 -10.34
C ILE A 154 6.10 3.31 -8.99
N LYS A 155 5.46 2.51 -8.16
CA LYS A 155 5.16 2.77 -6.75
C LYS A 155 5.60 1.58 -5.91
N ILE A 156 6.54 1.80 -5.00
CA ILE A 156 6.97 0.79 -4.01
C ILE A 156 5.85 0.64 -2.98
N VAL A 157 5.41 -0.60 -2.78
CA VAL A 157 4.35 -0.94 -1.82
C VAL A 157 4.81 -2.06 -0.88
N ASP A 158 3.99 -2.37 0.12
CA ASP A 158 4.17 -3.46 1.09
C ASP A 158 5.42 -3.34 1.97
N PHE A 159 5.27 -2.57 3.04
CA PHE A 159 6.30 -2.38 4.07
C PHE A 159 6.21 -3.40 5.22
N GLY A 160 5.45 -4.48 5.05
CA GLY A 160 5.21 -5.48 6.09
C GLY A 160 6.47 -6.23 6.57
N LEU A 161 7.52 -6.31 5.75
CA LEU A 161 8.82 -6.86 6.14
C LEU A 161 9.89 -5.80 6.39
N SER A 162 9.57 -4.52 6.26
CA SER A 162 10.52 -3.42 6.41
C SER A 162 11.01 -3.26 7.84
N ASN A 163 12.19 -2.70 7.99
CA ASN A 163 12.76 -2.38 9.29
C ASN A 163 13.58 -1.10 9.23
N THR A 164 13.74 -0.46 10.38
CA THR A 164 14.65 0.67 10.54
C THR A 164 16.02 0.19 10.97
N TYR A 165 17.06 0.89 10.51
CA TYR A 165 18.44 0.66 10.95
C TYR A 165 19.08 2.01 11.27
N ARG A 166 20.13 2.00 12.12
CA ARG A 166 20.99 3.16 12.31
C ARG A 166 22.16 3.01 11.33
N PRO A 167 22.41 3.98 10.46
CA PRO A 167 23.69 4.01 9.74
C PRO A 167 24.82 4.04 10.77
N GLY A 168 25.78 3.13 10.62
CA GLY A 168 26.98 3.08 11.49
C GLY A 168 27.89 4.27 11.27
#